data_a22fd1e120a6d7b9977f3c7f274bb8d4
#
_entry.id   a22fd1e120a6d7b9977f3c7f274bb8d4
#
_cell.length_a   1.000
_cell.length_b   1.000
_cell.length_c   1.000
_cell.angle_alpha   90.00
_cell.angle_beta   90.00
_cell.angle_gamma   90.00
#
_symmetry.space_group_name_H-M   'P 1'
#
loop_
_entity.id
_entity.type
_entity.pdbx_description
1 polymer ?
#
loop_
_entity_poly.entity_id
_entity_poly.type
_entity_poly.pdbx_seq_one_letter_code
_entity_poly.pdbx_strand_id
1 'polypeptide(L)'
;MSKVAVVYYSGSGNTEAMADVIVNAIGADKIECGDFSAAKLADYDAIAFGCPAMGDEVLEETVFQPMWDEVKSNLAGKKVALFGSYGWGDGQWMRDWEADASAAGVVLACDSVICNEAPDDEATAALEALAKAIG
;
A
#
# COMPACT_ATOMS: atom_id res chain seq x y z
N MET A 1 -8.93 6.14 -19.11
CA MET A 1 -7.80 5.42 -18.49
C MET A 1 -7.75 5.74 -17.02
N SER A 2 -7.50 4.71 -16.22
CA SER A 2 -7.37 4.92 -14.78
C SER A 2 -6.03 5.56 -14.44
N LYS A 3 -6.05 6.54 -13.56
CA LYS A 3 -4.83 7.11 -13.01
C LYS A 3 -4.57 6.48 -11.65
N VAL A 4 -3.39 5.90 -11.46
CA VAL A 4 -3.04 5.10 -10.30
C VAL A 4 -1.86 5.72 -9.55
N ALA A 5 -1.94 5.77 -8.24
CA ALA A 5 -0.83 6.16 -7.38
C ALA A 5 -0.37 4.96 -6.55
N VAL A 6 0.93 4.88 -6.30
CA VAL A 6 1.51 3.96 -5.32
C VAL A 6 2.10 4.83 -4.21
N VAL A 7 1.48 4.76 -3.04
CA VAL A 7 1.84 5.59 -1.88
C VAL A 7 2.50 4.70 -0.84
N TYR A 8 3.73 5.01 -0.46
CA TYR A 8 4.51 4.08 0.36
C TYR A 8 5.38 4.77 1.40
N TYR A 9 5.74 4.00 2.43
CA TYR A 9 6.82 4.32 3.36
C TYR A 9 7.84 3.20 3.31
N SER A 10 9.12 3.53 3.27
CA SER A 10 10.17 2.51 3.29
C SER A 10 11.39 3.02 4.05
N GLY A 11 11.70 2.35 5.16
CA GLY A 11 12.89 2.63 5.93
C GLY A 11 14.11 1.87 5.45
N SER A 12 13.92 0.59 5.06
CA SER A 12 14.99 -0.30 4.63
C SER A 12 15.14 -0.43 3.12
N GLY A 13 14.16 0.05 2.36
CA GLY A 13 14.13 -0.10 0.91
C GLY A 13 13.34 -1.31 0.42
N ASN A 14 12.93 -2.22 1.30
CA ASN A 14 12.20 -3.43 0.87
C ASN A 14 10.79 -3.10 0.38
N THR A 15 10.05 -2.28 1.11
CA THR A 15 8.71 -1.86 0.69
C THR A 15 8.79 -0.97 -0.56
N GLU A 16 9.82 -0.15 -0.68
CA GLU A 16 10.04 0.63 -1.90
C GLU A 16 10.29 -0.28 -3.11
N ALA A 17 11.06 -1.36 -2.94
CA ALA A 17 11.26 -2.33 -4.01
C ALA A 17 9.94 -2.96 -4.45
N MET A 18 9.03 -3.23 -3.51
CA MET A 18 7.68 -3.70 -3.83
C MET A 18 6.90 -2.64 -4.61
N ALA A 19 6.97 -1.39 -4.17
CA ALA A 19 6.31 -0.28 -4.86
C ALA A 19 6.81 -0.16 -6.31
N ASP A 20 8.11 -0.32 -6.54
CA ASP A 20 8.70 -0.25 -7.88
C ASP A 20 8.15 -1.32 -8.81
N VAL A 21 7.86 -2.52 -8.30
CA VAL A 21 7.25 -3.58 -9.13
C VAL A 21 5.89 -3.12 -9.65
N ILE A 22 5.07 -2.55 -8.77
CA ILE A 22 3.73 -2.07 -9.16
C ILE A 22 3.84 -0.91 -10.13
N VAL A 23 4.69 0.05 -9.84
CA VAL A 23 4.90 1.24 -10.68
C VAL A 23 5.32 0.82 -12.09
N ASN A 24 6.29 -0.09 -12.19
CA ASN A 24 6.79 -0.53 -13.49
C ASN A 24 5.77 -1.37 -14.27
N ALA A 25 4.90 -2.08 -13.58
CA ALA A 25 3.91 -2.95 -14.23
C ALA A 25 2.82 -2.17 -14.97
N ILE A 26 2.39 -1.02 -14.43
CA ILE A 26 1.25 -0.27 -14.97
C ILE A 26 1.53 1.22 -15.20
N GLY A 27 2.73 1.69 -14.94
CA GLY A 27 3.07 3.11 -15.14
C GLY A 27 2.41 4.03 -14.12
N ALA A 28 2.26 3.58 -12.88
CA ALA A 28 1.65 4.37 -11.81
C ALA A 28 2.58 5.47 -11.32
N ASP A 29 2.02 6.48 -10.67
CA ASP A 29 2.79 7.52 -10.00
C ASP A 29 3.33 6.98 -8.66
N LYS A 30 4.62 7.13 -8.44
CA LYS A 30 5.30 6.71 -7.21
C LYS A 30 5.38 7.89 -6.25
N ILE A 31 4.74 7.78 -5.09
CA ILE A 31 4.63 8.88 -4.13
C ILE A 31 5.02 8.41 -2.73
N GLU A 32 5.96 9.09 -2.09
CA GLU A 32 6.24 8.85 -0.68
C GLU A 32 5.07 9.35 0.17
N CYS A 33 4.78 8.64 1.25
CA CYS A 33 3.59 8.94 2.06
C CYS A 33 3.59 10.36 2.63
N GLY A 34 4.77 10.94 2.90
CA GLY A 34 4.87 12.32 3.37
C GLY A 34 4.44 13.37 2.34
N ASP A 35 4.37 12.97 1.07
CA ASP A 35 3.96 13.86 -0.02
C ASP A 35 2.52 13.60 -0.46
N PHE A 36 1.80 12.70 0.20
CA PHE A 36 0.43 12.37 -0.14
C PHE A 36 -0.55 12.92 0.90
N SER A 37 -1.75 13.28 0.45
CA SER A 37 -2.78 13.84 1.33
C SER A 37 -4.17 13.65 0.71
N ALA A 38 -5.20 13.94 1.50
CA ALA A 38 -6.59 13.86 1.02
C ALA A 38 -6.82 14.77 -0.20
N ALA A 39 -6.10 15.89 -0.27
CA ALA A 39 -6.24 16.81 -1.40
C ALA A 39 -5.83 16.19 -2.74
N LYS A 40 -4.95 15.19 -2.72
CA LYS A 40 -4.48 14.53 -3.94
C LYS A 40 -5.36 13.37 -4.38
N LEU A 41 -6.29 12.92 -3.52
CA LEU A 41 -7.13 11.76 -3.83
C LEU A 41 -7.96 11.96 -5.11
N ALA A 42 -8.42 13.17 -5.37
CA ALA A 42 -9.25 13.46 -6.54
C ALA A 42 -8.52 13.20 -7.86
N ASP A 43 -7.18 13.19 -7.85
CA ASP A 43 -6.37 12.98 -9.05
C ASP A 43 -6.27 11.50 -9.44
N TYR A 44 -6.71 10.57 -8.58
CA TYR A 44 -6.48 9.14 -8.78
C TYR A 44 -7.75 8.33 -8.69
N ASP A 45 -7.85 7.33 -9.56
CA ASP A 45 -8.97 6.37 -9.57
C ASP A 45 -8.66 5.15 -8.71
N ALA A 46 -7.37 4.86 -8.51
CA ALA A 46 -6.92 3.71 -7.74
C ALA A 46 -5.63 4.05 -7.01
N ILE A 47 -5.43 3.44 -5.85
CA ILE A 47 -4.26 3.69 -5.02
C ILE A 47 -3.81 2.40 -4.37
N ALA A 48 -2.51 2.09 -4.49
CA ALA A 48 -1.88 1.02 -3.72
C ALA A 48 -1.11 1.67 -2.58
N PHE A 49 -1.41 1.29 -1.34
CA PHE A 49 -0.72 1.79 -0.16
C PHE A 49 0.26 0.74 0.35
N GLY A 50 1.50 1.13 0.59
CA GLY A 50 2.54 0.24 1.06
C GLY A 50 3.22 0.76 2.32
N CYS A 51 3.30 -0.11 3.34
CA CYS A 51 3.97 0.21 4.60
C CYS A 51 4.54 -1.06 5.21
N PRO A 52 5.82 -1.06 5.65
CA PRO A 52 6.38 -2.24 6.30
C PRO A 52 5.82 -2.41 7.71
N ALA A 53 5.94 -3.62 8.25
CA ALA A 53 5.68 -3.86 9.65
C ALA A 53 6.76 -3.16 10.48
N MET A 54 6.35 -2.32 11.42
CA MET A 54 7.27 -1.59 12.29
C MET A 54 7.16 -2.14 13.72
N GLY A 55 8.28 -2.15 14.43
CA GLY A 55 8.31 -2.48 15.86
C GLY A 55 7.35 -3.60 16.28
N ASP A 56 6.27 -3.28 16.93
CA ASP A 56 5.29 -4.22 17.44
C ASP A 56 4.22 -4.63 16.40
N GLU A 57 4.63 -4.77 15.14
CA GLU A 57 3.74 -5.09 14.02
C GLU A 57 2.62 -4.05 13.86
N VAL A 58 3.02 -2.80 13.71
CA VAL A 58 2.11 -1.68 13.45
C VAL A 58 2.58 -0.92 12.22
N LEU A 59 1.73 -0.04 11.69
CA LEU A 59 2.13 0.88 10.62
C LEU A 59 3.16 1.88 11.17
N GLU A 60 3.97 2.45 10.28
CA GLU A 60 4.89 3.51 10.67
C GLU A 60 4.08 4.68 11.24
N GLU A 61 4.42 5.12 12.45
CA GLU A 61 3.56 5.98 13.27
C GLU A 61 3.76 7.48 13.04
N THR A 62 4.92 7.90 12.50
CA THR A 62 5.25 9.32 12.43
C THR A 62 4.79 10.00 11.14
N VAL A 63 4.76 9.30 10.03
CA VAL A 63 4.39 9.86 8.72
C VAL A 63 3.27 9.05 8.06
N PHE A 64 3.41 7.73 8.01
CA PHE A 64 2.44 6.90 7.30
C PHE A 64 1.10 6.84 8.01
N GLN A 65 1.09 6.55 9.30
CA GLN A 65 -0.16 6.43 10.05
C GLN A 65 -1.00 7.71 9.99
N PRO A 66 -0.42 8.90 10.21
CA PRO A 66 -1.20 10.14 10.07
C PRO A 66 -1.77 10.34 8.67
N MET A 67 -1.00 10.04 7.63
CA MET A 67 -1.48 10.14 6.25
C MET A 67 -2.63 9.16 6.02
N TRP A 68 -2.48 7.92 6.44
CA TRP A 68 -3.52 6.89 6.31
C TRP A 68 -4.80 7.31 7.03
N ASP A 69 -4.67 7.80 8.26
CA ASP A 69 -5.82 8.26 9.04
C ASP A 69 -6.56 9.41 8.36
N GLU A 70 -5.82 10.26 7.64
CA GLU A 70 -6.42 11.38 6.90
C GLU A 70 -7.20 10.89 5.68
N VAL A 71 -6.70 9.89 4.95
CA VAL A 71 -7.26 9.52 3.65
C VAL A 71 -8.25 8.35 3.71
N LYS A 72 -8.16 7.49 4.71
CA LYS A 72 -8.90 6.20 4.70
C LYS A 72 -10.41 6.37 4.60
N SER A 73 -10.98 7.41 5.17
CA SER A 73 -12.42 7.66 5.13
C SER A 73 -12.90 8.29 3.82
N ASN A 74 -11.98 8.64 2.92
CA ASN A 74 -12.27 9.30 1.66
C ASN A 74 -11.98 8.43 0.43
N LEU A 75 -11.88 7.13 0.61
CA LEU A 75 -11.51 6.19 -0.46
C LEU A 75 -12.69 5.50 -1.12
N ALA A 76 -13.93 5.90 -0.78
CA ALA A 76 -15.12 5.32 -1.38
C ALA A 76 -15.12 5.51 -2.90
N GLY A 77 -15.46 4.45 -3.62
CA GLY A 77 -15.50 4.47 -5.07
C GLY A 77 -14.14 4.30 -5.75
N LYS A 78 -13.06 4.22 -4.99
CA LYS A 78 -11.72 4.01 -5.55
C LYS A 78 -11.29 2.55 -5.35
N LYS A 79 -10.48 2.05 -6.29
CA LYS A 79 -9.83 0.74 -6.13
C LYS A 79 -8.64 0.92 -5.21
N VAL A 80 -8.57 0.13 -4.14
CA VAL A 80 -7.51 0.23 -3.14
C VAL A 80 -6.87 -1.13 -2.95
N ALA A 81 -5.55 -1.15 -2.83
CA ALA A 81 -4.80 -2.36 -2.50
C ALA A 81 -3.73 -2.02 -1.46
N LEU A 82 -3.35 -3.01 -0.67
CA LEU A 82 -2.36 -2.86 0.39
C LEU A 82 -1.20 -3.81 0.16
N PHE A 83 0.00 -3.38 0.50
CA PHE A 83 1.19 -4.23 0.41
C PHE A 83 2.23 -3.80 1.46
N GLY A 84 3.19 -4.66 1.71
CA GLY A 84 4.26 -4.32 2.63
C GLY A 84 5.21 -5.48 2.90
N SER A 85 6.40 -5.13 3.41
CA SER A 85 7.44 -6.07 3.78
C SER A 85 7.53 -6.20 5.30
N TYR A 86 8.01 -7.35 5.79
CA TYR A 86 8.22 -7.55 7.21
C TYR A 86 9.53 -8.33 7.44
N GLY A 87 10.15 -8.11 8.60
CA GLY A 87 11.39 -8.81 8.97
C GLY A 87 11.15 -9.93 9.98
N TRP A 88 10.12 -9.78 10.83
CA TRP A 88 9.74 -10.77 11.82
C TRP A 88 8.24 -10.69 12.05
N GLY A 89 7.72 -11.67 12.77
CA GLY A 89 6.28 -11.76 12.92
C GLY A 89 5.66 -12.56 11.78
N ASP A 90 4.33 -12.53 11.66
CA ASP A 90 3.59 -13.39 10.75
C ASP A 90 2.56 -12.65 9.90
N GLY A 91 2.70 -11.33 9.78
CA GLY A 91 1.76 -10.53 9.00
C GLY A 91 0.62 -9.93 9.80
N GLN A 92 0.71 -9.94 11.13
CA GLN A 92 -0.36 -9.38 11.96
C GLN A 92 -0.62 -7.91 11.65
N TRP A 93 0.43 -7.10 11.37
CA TRP A 93 0.24 -5.69 11.03
C TRP A 93 -0.66 -5.51 9.81
N MET A 94 -0.55 -6.41 8.84
CA MET A 94 -1.36 -6.32 7.62
C MET A 94 -2.80 -6.74 7.90
N ARG A 95 -3.02 -7.77 8.73
CA ARG A 95 -4.37 -8.16 9.11
C ARG A 95 -5.08 -7.05 9.88
N ASP A 96 -4.35 -6.38 10.78
CA ASP A 96 -4.88 -5.25 11.52
C ASP A 96 -5.18 -4.06 10.60
N TRP A 97 -4.31 -3.83 9.62
CA TRP A 97 -4.49 -2.76 8.64
C TRP A 97 -5.71 -3.04 7.75
N GLU A 98 -5.87 -4.28 7.30
CA GLU A 98 -7.06 -4.66 6.52
C GLU A 98 -8.34 -4.46 7.33
N ALA A 99 -8.32 -4.79 8.61
CA ALA A 99 -9.47 -4.59 9.48
C ALA A 99 -9.78 -3.09 9.66
N ASP A 100 -8.75 -2.27 9.82
CA ASP A 100 -8.91 -0.81 9.92
C ASP A 100 -9.47 -0.23 8.62
N ALA A 101 -8.98 -0.68 7.48
CA ALA A 101 -9.49 -0.27 6.18
C ALA A 101 -10.97 -0.62 6.03
N SER A 102 -11.33 -1.85 6.39
CA SER A 102 -12.73 -2.30 6.33
C SER A 102 -13.62 -1.46 7.23
N ALA A 103 -13.15 -1.17 8.45
CA ALA A 103 -13.90 -0.34 9.39
C ALA A 103 -14.10 1.08 8.86
N ALA A 104 -13.20 1.58 8.04
CA ALA A 104 -13.31 2.90 7.42
C ALA A 104 -14.15 2.90 6.13
N GLY A 105 -14.65 1.73 5.71
CA GLY A 105 -15.47 1.62 4.50
C GLY A 105 -14.66 1.39 3.23
N VAL A 106 -13.36 1.10 3.34
CA VAL A 106 -12.52 0.83 2.18
C VAL A 106 -12.80 -0.59 1.67
N VAL A 107 -12.99 -0.70 0.35
CA VAL A 107 -13.16 -2.00 -0.30
C VAL A 107 -11.87 -2.31 -1.05
N LEU A 108 -11.18 -3.38 -0.63
CA LEU A 108 -9.93 -3.78 -1.27
C LEU A 108 -10.21 -4.48 -2.60
N ALA A 109 -9.47 -4.09 -3.63
CA ALA A 109 -9.66 -4.64 -4.98
C ALA A 109 -9.10 -6.05 -5.12
N CYS A 110 -8.18 -6.45 -4.23
CA CYS A 110 -7.53 -7.75 -4.26
C CYS A 110 -6.94 -8.05 -2.89
N ASP A 111 -6.41 -9.25 -2.73
CA ASP A 111 -5.72 -9.63 -1.49
C ASP A 111 -4.47 -8.77 -1.31
N SER A 112 -4.17 -8.44 -0.07
CA SER A 112 -2.95 -7.70 0.26
C SER A 112 -1.73 -8.58 -0.02
N VAL A 113 -0.63 -7.93 -0.46
CA VAL A 113 0.62 -8.63 -0.76
C VAL A 113 1.63 -8.32 0.34
N ILE A 114 2.14 -9.35 0.99
CA ILE A 114 3.20 -9.22 1.99
C ILE A 114 4.37 -10.10 1.59
N CYS A 115 5.58 -9.69 1.96
CA CYS A 115 6.77 -10.52 1.77
C CYS A 115 7.74 -10.34 2.93
N ASN A 116 8.56 -11.36 3.15
CA ASN A 116 9.61 -11.30 4.16
C ASN A 116 10.85 -10.67 3.51
N GLU A 117 11.34 -9.57 4.08
CA GLU A 117 12.48 -8.82 3.56
C GLU A 117 12.20 -8.31 2.13
N ALA A 118 13.16 -8.44 1.21
CA ALA A 118 12.99 -7.99 -0.17
C ALA A 118 12.05 -8.92 -0.95
N PRO A 119 11.29 -8.40 -1.93
CA PRO A 119 10.38 -9.24 -2.70
C PRO A 119 11.15 -10.29 -3.52
N ASP A 120 10.74 -11.55 -3.36
CA ASP A 120 11.24 -12.67 -4.14
C ASP A 120 10.39 -12.83 -5.41
N ASP A 121 10.63 -13.91 -6.17
CA ASP A 121 9.90 -14.13 -7.43
C ASP A 121 8.40 -14.32 -7.20
N GLU A 122 8.02 -14.99 -6.11
CA GLU A 122 6.62 -15.20 -5.77
C GLU A 122 5.94 -13.87 -5.41
N ALA A 123 6.59 -13.06 -4.57
CA ALA A 123 6.07 -11.75 -4.19
C ALA A 123 5.99 -10.83 -5.40
N THR A 124 6.99 -10.86 -6.28
CA THR A 124 7.00 -10.05 -7.50
C THR A 124 5.79 -10.40 -8.38
N ALA A 125 5.52 -11.69 -8.58
CA ALA A 125 4.35 -12.10 -9.36
C ALA A 125 3.04 -11.65 -8.71
N ALA A 126 2.95 -11.72 -7.38
CA ALA A 126 1.77 -11.28 -6.64
C ALA A 126 1.58 -9.76 -6.76
N LEU A 127 2.67 -9.00 -6.74
CA LEU A 127 2.61 -7.54 -6.90
C LEU A 127 2.19 -7.16 -8.32
N GLU A 128 2.65 -7.89 -9.33
CA GLU A 128 2.20 -7.67 -10.70
C GLU A 128 0.70 -7.95 -10.85
N ALA A 129 0.21 -8.99 -10.19
CA ALA A 129 -1.23 -9.29 -10.16
C ALA A 129 -2.03 -8.20 -9.45
N LEU A 130 -1.50 -7.67 -8.34
CA LEU A 130 -2.09 -6.55 -7.62
C LEU A 130 -2.17 -5.32 -8.54
N ALA A 131 -1.10 -5.03 -9.25
CA ALA A 131 -1.07 -3.90 -10.19
C ALA A 131 -2.18 -4.02 -11.24
N LYS A 132 -2.39 -5.22 -11.79
CA LYS A 132 -3.45 -5.45 -12.77
C LYS A 132 -4.83 -5.27 -12.16
N ALA A 133 -5.02 -5.62 -10.89
CA ALA A 133 -6.31 -5.51 -10.22
C ALA A 133 -6.74 -4.05 -10.04
N ILE A 134 -5.80 -3.15 -9.89
CA ILE A 134 -6.08 -1.71 -9.67
C ILE A 134 -5.82 -0.85 -10.91
N GLY A 135 -5.13 -1.40 -11.88
CA GLY A 135 -4.76 -0.68 -13.11
C GLY A 135 -5.86 -0.46 -14.12
#